data_0eba8d6acaac3b8e3857409ff7956750
#
_entry.id   0eba8d6acaac3b8e3857409ff7956750
#
_cell.length_a   1.000
_cell.length_b   1.000
_cell.length_c   1.000
_cell.angle_alpha   90.00
_cell.angle_beta   90.00
_cell.angle_gamma   90.00
#
_symmetry.space_group_name_H-M   'P 1'
#
loop_
_entity.id
_entity.type
_entity.pdbx_description
1 polymer ?
#
loop_
_entity_poly.entity_id
_entity_poly.type
_entity_poly.pdbx_seq_one_letter_code
_entity_poly.pdbx_strand_id
1 'polypeptide(L)'
;MFKPIYRDGPNQLLKIIRYPGRDKTESDQGVGAHKDGGFVTILLQDEVGGLQVDDGKGGWIDAPPKRGTFVINVGELLELASNGYLLANIHRVVTPPAGGDRRSVAFFLGANLASTIPVLDLPPELGAEVRGVTQDPLNPLFHEVGRNVLKSRLRSHPDVAAAHHADLVEQLKAPVPA
;
A
#
# COMPACT_ATOMS: atom_id res chain seq x y z
N MET A 1 -7.59 -9.17 19.08
CA MET A 1 -7.25 -10.06 17.99
C MET A 1 -5.88 -9.75 17.38
N PHE A 2 -5.55 -8.52 16.96
CA PHE A 2 -4.27 -8.19 16.30
C PHE A 2 -3.03 -8.03 17.21
N LYS A 3 -3.18 -7.98 18.54
CA LYS A 3 -2.03 -7.83 19.47
C LYS A 3 -0.85 -8.78 19.17
N PRO A 4 -1.05 -10.08 18.87
CA PRO A 4 0.09 -10.98 18.62
C PRO A 4 0.95 -10.59 17.43
N ILE A 5 0.36 -10.10 16.33
CA ILE A 5 1.10 -9.79 15.10
C ILE A 5 1.90 -8.48 15.18
N TYR A 6 1.73 -7.70 16.25
CA TYR A 6 2.50 -6.49 16.55
C TYR A 6 3.51 -6.67 17.68
N ARG A 7 3.60 -7.88 18.26
CA ARG A 7 4.66 -8.18 19.24
C ARG A 7 5.99 -8.42 18.52
N ASP A 8 7.07 -8.31 19.29
CA ASP A 8 8.40 -8.76 18.90
C ASP A 8 8.94 -8.16 17.58
N GLY A 9 8.76 -6.85 17.41
CA GLY A 9 9.31 -6.11 16.28
C GLY A 9 8.36 -6.02 15.07
N PRO A 10 7.30 -5.22 15.15
CA PRO A 10 6.45 -4.93 14.00
C PRO A 10 7.25 -4.23 12.89
N ASN A 11 6.94 -4.54 11.63
CA ASN A 11 7.57 -3.91 10.47
C ASN A 11 6.91 -2.56 10.17
N GLN A 12 7.22 -1.56 11.00
CA GLN A 12 6.72 -0.20 10.84
C GLN A 12 7.72 0.65 10.07
N LEU A 13 7.22 1.59 9.29
CA LEU A 13 8.05 2.49 8.50
C LEU A 13 7.49 3.91 8.54
N LEU A 14 8.35 4.88 8.83
CA LEU A 14 8.07 6.30 8.63
C LEU A 14 8.89 6.80 7.44
N LYS A 15 8.22 7.43 6.47
CA LYS A 15 8.87 8.09 5.34
C LYS A 15 8.56 9.58 5.36
N ILE A 16 9.59 10.39 5.19
CA ILE A 16 9.50 11.82 4.88
C ILE A 16 9.86 11.97 3.42
N ILE A 17 8.95 12.47 2.60
CA ILE A 17 9.06 12.46 1.15
C ILE A 17 8.95 13.89 0.63
N ARG A 18 9.87 14.26 -0.26
CA ARG A 18 9.85 15.50 -1.01
C ARG A 18 9.63 15.22 -2.48
N TYR A 19 8.70 15.93 -3.08
CA TYR A 19 8.38 15.89 -4.50
C TYR A 19 8.71 17.26 -5.09
N PRO A 20 9.85 17.41 -5.80
CA PRO A 20 10.19 18.66 -6.47
C PRO A 20 9.23 18.95 -7.62
N GLY A 21 9.11 20.21 -7.98
CA GLY A 21 8.24 20.64 -9.06
C GLY A 21 8.65 20.10 -10.42
N ARG A 22 7.73 20.14 -11.37
CA ARG A 22 7.86 19.61 -12.74
C ARG A 22 9.05 20.19 -13.50
N ASP A 23 9.49 21.41 -13.16
CA ASP A 23 10.70 22.06 -13.69
C ASP A 23 12.01 21.40 -13.23
N LYS A 24 11.97 20.53 -12.23
CA LYS A 24 13.15 19.85 -11.63
C LYS A 24 13.11 18.33 -11.81
N THR A 25 12.11 17.82 -12.47
CA THR A 25 11.94 16.39 -12.73
C THR A 25 11.51 16.19 -14.18
N GLU A 26 11.90 15.08 -14.78
CA GLU A 26 11.50 14.71 -16.15
C GLU A 26 10.17 13.92 -16.17
N SER A 27 9.53 13.75 -15.02
CA SER A 27 8.34 12.91 -14.86
C SER A 27 7.17 13.69 -14.26
N ASP A 28 5.98 13.47 -14.80
CA ASP A 28 4.72 13.95 -14.22
C ASP A 28 4.24 13.08 -13.05
N GLN A 29 4.94 11.98 -12.78
CA GLN A 29 4.63 11.02 -11.73
C GLN A 29 5.55 11.18 -10.53
N GLY A 30 5.01 11.64 -9.40
CA GLY A 30 5.73 11.68 -8.12
C GLY A 30 5.82 10.29 -7.47
N VAL A 31 4.70 9.57 -7.41
CA VAL A 31 4.61 8.14 -7.04
C VAL A 31 3.60 7.47 -7.95
N GLY A 32 3.98 6.34 -8.55
CA GLY A 32 3.12 5.55 -9.41
C GLY A 32 1.91 4.97 -8.68
N ALA A 33 0.91 4.57 -9.46
CA ALA A 33 -0.29 3.93 -8.95
C ALA A 33 0.05 2.62 -8.21
N HIS A 34 -0.38 2.49 -6.95
CA HIS A 34 -0.11 1.34 -6.09
C HIS A 34 -1.12 1.21 -4.95
N LYS A 35 -1.14 0.06 -4.30
CA LYS A 35 -1.76 -0.18 -3.00
C LYS A 35 -0.69 -0.21 -1.92
N ASP A 36 -1.02 0.21 -0.70
CA ASP A 36 -0.14 0.07 0.46
C ASP A 36 -0.17 -1.36 0.99
N GLY A 37 1.02 -1.94 1.21
CA GLY A 37 1.15 -3.35 1.62
C GLY A 37 0.96 -3.63 3.11
N GLY A 38 0.71 -2.60 3.96
CA GLY A 38 0.51 -2.74 5.39
C GLY A 38 -0.96 -2.91 5.79
N PHE A 39 -1.26 -2.65 7.08
CA PHE A 39 -2.63 -2.57 7.57
C PHE A 39 -3.27 -1.22 7.26
N VAL A 40 -2.60 -0.16 7.65
CA VAL A 40 -3.06 1.22 7.51
C VAL A 40 -1.86 2.10 7.24
N THR A 41 -2.03 3.08 6.36
CA THR A 41 -1.10 4.19 6.19
C THR A 41 -1.73 5.45 6.74
N ILE A 42 -0.98 6.17 7.57
CA ILE A 42 -1.35 7.49 8.09
C ILE A 42 -0.48 8.50 7.36
N LEU A 43 -1.10 9.34 6.52
CA LEU A 43 -0.40 10.31 5.70
C LEU A 43 -0.71 11.73 6.13
N LEU A 44 0.33 12.49 6.47
CA LEU A 44 0.30 13.95 6.59
C LEU A 44 0.74 14.56 5.27
N GLN A 45 -0.06 15.47 4.73
CA GLN A 45 0.26 16.25 3.54
C GLN A 45 0.55 17.71 3.94
N ASP A 46 1.41 18.36 3.15
CA ASP A 46 1.48 19.83 3.11
C ASP A 46 0.28 20.41 2.34
N GLU A 47 0.32 21.71 2.00
CA GLU A 47 -0.78 22.43 1.34
C GLU A 47 -0.78 22.32 -0.19
N VAL A 48 0.22 21.63 -0.79
CA VAL A 48 0.40 21.59 -2.26
C VAL A 48 -0.56 20.63 -2.97
N GLY A 49 -0.96 19.54 -2.33
CA GLY A 49 -1.86 18.53 -2.94
C GLY A 49 -1.14 17.52 -3.85
N GLY A 50 -1.87 16.97 -4.82
CA GLY A 50 -1.33 16.01 -5.80
C GLY A 50 -1.52 14.54 -5.43
N LEU A 51 -2.08 14.19 -4.27
CA LEU A 51 -2.55 12.84 -3.98
C LEU A 51 -3.85 12.58 -4.73
N GLN A 52 -3.91 11.46 -5.44
CA GLN A 52 -5.09 10.99 -6.17
C GLN A 52 -5.42 9.55 -5.82
N VAL A 53 -6.69 9.23 -5.76
CA VAL A 53 -7.24 7.89 -5.48
C VAL A 53 -8.02 7.42 -6.70
N ASP A 54 -7.88 6.16 -7.07
CA ASP A 54 -8.63 5.51 -8.15
C ASP A 54 -10.14 5.50 -7.81
N ASP A 55 -10.98 5.90 -8.76
CA ASP A 55 -12.43 5.91 -8.60
C ASP A 55 -13.10 4.56 -8.93
N GLY A 56 -12.31 3.56 -9.29
CA GLY A 56 -12.78 2.22 -9.70
C GLY A 56 -13.49 2.20 -11.05
N LYS A 57 -13.46 3.30 -11.82
CA LYS A 57 -14.09 3.45 -13.13
C LYS A 57 -13.11 3.89 -14.21
N GLY A 58 -11.80 3.85 -13.89
CA GLY A 58 -10.71 4.27 -14.77
C GLY A 58 -10.34 5.75 -14.65
N GLY A 59 -10.91 6.46 -13.67
CA GLY A 59 -10.62 7.85 -13.33
C GLY A 59 -9.88 8.00 -12.00
N TRP A 60 -9.59 9.27 -11.66
CA TRP A 60 -8.88 9.64 -10.43
C TRP A 60 -9.63 10.73 -9.68
N ILE A 61 -9.72 10.57 -8.37
CA ILE A 61 -10.30 11.55 -7.44
C ILE A 61 -9.15 12.21 -6.69
N ASP A 62 -9.09 13.54 -6.71
CA ASP A 62 -8.12 14.27 -5.91
C ASP A 62 -8.46 14.14 -4.41
N ALA A 63 -7.43 13.92 -3.60
CA ALA A 63 -7.48 14.00 -2.14
C ALA A 63 -6.80 15.30 -1.67
N PRO A 64 -7.51 16.45 -1.72
CA PRO A 64 -6.91 17.74 -1.42
C PRO A 64 -6.49 17.80 0.05
N PRO A 65 -5.38 18.48 0.36
CA PRO A 65 -4.95 18.67 1.73
C PRO A 65 -6.02 19.41 2.54
N LYS A 66 -6.21 18.96 3.77
CA LYS A 66 -7.05 19.64 4.75
C LYS A 66 -6.26 19.84 6.02
N ARG A 67 -6.07 21.10 6.42
CA ARG A 67 -5.28 21.45 7.59
C ARG A 67 -5.79 20.77 8.86
N GLY A 68 -4.87 20.23 9.66
CA GLY A 68 -5.17 19.54 10.91
C GLY A 68 -5.75 18.13 10.74
N THR A 69 -5.64 17.54 9.54
CA THR A 69 -6.11 16.17 9.28
C THR A 69 -5.00 15.28 8.73
N PHE A 70 -5.22 13.97 8.84
CA PHE A 70 -4.45 12.94 8.17
C PHE A 70 -5.33 12.27 7.10
N VAL A 71 -4.73 11.82 6.02
CA VAL A 71 -5.34 10.82 5.13
C VAL A 71 -5.05 9.44 5.69
N ILE A 72 -6.07 8.61 5.78
CA ILE A 72 -5.96 7.22 6.24
C ILE A 72 -6.25 6.30 5.06
N ASN A 73 -5.25 5.50 4.66
CA ASN A 73 -5.39 4.49 3.62
C ASN A 73 -5.51 3.11 4.24
N VAL A 74 -6.47 2.33 3.79
CA VAL A 74 -6.55 0.89 4.03
C VAL A 74 -5.46 0.21 3.21
N GLY A 75 -4.67 -0.66 3.85
CA GLY A 75 -3.64 -1.44 3.18
C GLY A 75 -4.07 -2.89 2.90
N GLU A 76 -3.28 -3.58 2.09
CA GLU A 76 -3.54 -4.95 1.62
C GLU A 76 -3.71 -5.97 2.77
N LEU A 77 -2.98 -5.82 3.89
CA LEU A 77 -3.14 -6.72 5.03
C LEU A 77 -4.47 -6.53 5.77
N LEU A 78 -5.03 -5.32 5.76
CA LEU A 78 -6.36 -5.09 6.33
C LEU A 78 -7.46 -5.54 5.38
N GLU A 79 -7.25 -5.44 4.07
CA GLU A 79 -8.13 -6.07 3.07
C GLU A 79 -8.20 -7.58 3.29
N LEU A 80 -7.05 -8.27 3.44
CA LEU A 80 -6.98 -9.69 3.77
C LEU A 80 -7.71 -10.02 5.08
N ALA A 81 -7.39 -9.28 6.15
CA ALA A 81 -7.96 -9.52 7.47
C ALA A 81 -9.48 -9.36 7.50
N SER A 82 -10.02 -8.41 6.73
CA SER A 82 -11.47 -8.19 6.63
C SER A 82 -12.15 -9.02 5.55
N ASN A 83 -11.43 -9.94 4.91
CA ASN A 83 -11.92 -10.75 3.79
C ASN A 83 -12.53 -9.89 2.66
N GLY A 84 -11.95 -8.70 2.42
CA GLY A 84 -12.42 -7.76 1.40
C GLY A 84 -13.67 -6.94 1.79
N TYR A 85 -14.04 -6.90 3.06
CA TYR A 85 -15.02 -5.91 3.56
C TYR A 85 -14.44 -4.50 3.43
N LEU A 86 -13.20 -4.30 3.88
CA LEU A 86 -12.41 -3.11 3.62
C LEU A 86 -11.47 -3.38 2.44
N LEU A 87 -11.51 -2.55 1.42
CA LEU A 87 -10.67 -2.68 0.25
C LEU A 87 -9.49 -1.71 0.31
N ALA A 88 -8.31 -2.17 -0.03
CA ALA A 88 -7.15 -1.31 -0.21
C ALA A 88 -7.30 -0.48 -1.49
N ASN A 89 -7.18 0.83 -1.37
CA ASN A 89 -7.35 1.75 -2.48
C ASN A 89 -6.08 1.90 -3.29
N ILE A 90 -6.21 1.86 -4.62
CA ILE A 90 -5.14 2.28 -5.52
C ILE A 90 -5.04 3.81 -5.44
N HIS A 91 -3.82 4.30 -5.23
CA HIS A 91 -3.56 5.73 -5.18
C HIS A 91 -2.21 6.08 -5.82
N ARG A 92 -2.04 7.34 -6.18
CA ARG A 92 -0.83 7.88 -6.79
C ARG A 92 -0.54 9.30 -6.33
N VAL A 93 0.65 9.79 -6.61
CA VAL A 93 1.00 11.20 -6.43
C VAL A 93 1.47 11.76 -7.76
N VAL A 94 0.83 12.84 -8.21
CA VAL A 94 1.29 13.61 -9.37
C VAL A 94 2.37 14.59 -8.97
N THR A 95 3.31 14.83 -9.88
CA THR A 95 4.38 15.82 -9.67
C THR A 95 3.78 17.21 -9.53
N PRO A 96 4.21 18.02 -8.54
CA PRO A 96 3.75 19.39 -8.39
C PRO A 96 4.02 20.25 -9.65
N PRO A 97 3.27 21.32 -9.87
CA PRO A 97 3.56 22.29 -10.93
C PRO A 97 5.00 22.84 -10.85
N ALA A 98 5.46 23.44 -11.94
CA ALA A 98 6.75 24.13 -11.97
C ALA A 98 6.86 25.16 -10.83
N GLY A 99 8.00 25.19 -10.16
CA GLY A 99 8.23 26.01 -8.96
C GLY A 99 7.62 25.45 -7.68
N GLY A 100 6.80 24.38 -7.77
CA GLY A 100 6.22 23.70 -6.61
C GLY A 100 7.24 22.83 -5.85
N ASP A 101 6.94 22.56 -4.59
CA ASP A 101 7.72 21.67 -3.72
C ASP A 101 6.77 21.05 -2.72
N ARG A 102 6.30 19.84 -2.99
CA ARG A 102 5.38 19.11 -2.13
C ARG A 102 6.15 18.24 -1.12
N ARG A 103 5.68 18.22 0.11
CA ARG A 103 6.19 17.35 1.16
C ARG A 103 5.08 16.51 1.78
N SER A 104 5.43 15.30 2.16
CA SER A 104 4.53 14.45 2.94
C SER A 104 5.30 13.61 3.95
N VAL A 105 4.59 13.22 5.01
CA VAL A 105 5.08 12.26 6.01
C VAL A 105 4.09 11.10 6.02
N ALA A 106 4.57 9.91 5.72
CA ALA A 106 3.76 8.70 5.66
C ALA A 106 4.23 7.69 6.73
N PHE A 107 3.35 7.30 7.62
CA PHE A 107 3.56 6.21 8.57
C PHE A 107 2.81 4.98 8.11
N PHE A 108 3.54 3.88 7.89
CA PHE A 108 3.02 2.59 7.44
C PHE A 108 2.97 1.64 8.64
N LEU A 109 1.76 1.25 9.04
CA LEU A 109 1.53 0.28 10.10
C LEU A 109 1.63 -1.14 9.52
N GLY A 110 2.81 -1.74 9.63
CA GLY A 110 3.07 -3.12 9.22
C GLY A 110 3.16 -4.06 10.43
N ALA A 111 2.80 -5.32 10.22
CA ALA A 111 2.91 -6.36 11.23
C ALA A 111 4.30 -7.00 11.26
N ASN A 112 4.58 -7.84 12.26
CA ASN A 112 5.79 -8.64 12.33
C ASN A 112 5.90 -9.56 11.09
N LEU A 113 7.08 -9.64 10.47
CA LEU A 113 7.31 -10.38 9.22
C LEU A 113 7.07 -11.89 9.33
N ALA A 114 7.26 -12.48 10.51
CA ALA A 114 6.99 -13.89 10.76
C ALA A 114 5.50 -14.20 11.04
N SER A 115 4.65 -13.17 11.06
CA SER A 115 3.23 -13.34 11.37
C SER A 115 2.42 -13.78 10.17
N THR A 116 1.33 -14.49 10.44
CA THR A 116 0.25 -14.78 9.52
C THR A 116 -0.97 -13.94 9.88
N ILE A 117 -1.60 -13.32 8.89
CA ILE A 117 -2.77 -12.46 9.08
C ILE A 117 -4.00 -13.31 9.31
N PRO A 118 -4.66 -13.17 10.47
CA PRO A 118 -5.92 -13.86 10.72
C PRO A 118 -7.06 -13.18 9.95
N VAL A 119 -8.02 -13.94 9.48
CA VAL A 119 -9.30 -13.42 9.00
C VAL A 119 -10.17 -13.05 10.20
N LEU A 120 -10.79 -11.87 10.15
CA LEU A 120 -11.70 -11.38 11.16
C LEU A 120 -13.03 -12.13 11.08
N ASP A 121 -13.53 -12.54 12.22
CA ASP A 121 -14.93 -12.95 12.34
C ASP A 121 -15.79 -11.68 12.43
N LEU A 122 -16.40 -11.31 11.30
CA LEU A 122 -17.22 -10.12 11.20
C LEU A 122 -18.63 -10.42 11.71
N PRO A 123 -19.32 -9.42 12.33
CA PRO A 123 -20.73 -9.52 12.61
C PRO A 123 -21.52 -9.89 11.34
N PRO A 124 -22.63 -10.67 11.45
CA PRO A 124 -23.35 -11.17 10.29
C PRO A 124 -23.78 -10.09 9.28
N GLU A 125 -24.16 -8.92 9.78
CA GLU A 125 -24.54 -7.77 8.96
C GLU A 125 -23.38 -7.23 8.10
N LEU A 126 -22.17 -7.21 8.63
CA LEU A 126 -20.98 -6.82 7.88
C LEU A 126 -20.46 -7.97 7.00
N GLY A 127 -20.59 -9.21 7.49
CA GLY A 127 -20.24 -10.40 6.72
C GLY A 127 -21.03 -10.53 5.42
N ALA A 128 -22.29 -10.05 5.40
CA ALA A 128 -23.13 -10.02 4.20
C ALA A 128 -22.63 -9.03 3.12
N GLU A 129 -21.83 -8.04 3.49
CA GLU A 129 -21.26 -7.03 2.58
C GLU A 129 -19.86 -7.38 2.06
N VAL A 130 -19.29 -8.50 2.51
CA VAL A 130 -17.96 -8.96 2.10
C VAL A 130 -17.92 -9.24 0.60
N ARG A 131 -16.94 -8.67 -0.09
CA ARG A 131 -16.75 -8.84 -1.54
C ARG A 131 -15.68 -9.85 -1.91
N GLY A 132 -14.97 -10.38 -0.92
CA GLY A 132 -13.77 -11.15 -1.10
C GLY A 132 -12.54 -10.29 -1.37
N VAL A 133 -11.37 -10.86 -1.14
CA VAL A 133 -10.08 -10.19 -1.36
C VAL A 133 -9.88 -9.97 -2.86
N THR A 134 -9.34 -8.82 -3.24
CA THR A 134 -9.01 -8.49 -4.63
C THR A 134 -8.08 -9.56 -5.22
N GLN A 135 -8.50 -10.17 -6.33
CA GLN A 135 -7.69 -11.15 -7.06
C GLN A 135 -6.94 -10.43 -8.20
N ASP A 136 -5.62 -10.31 -8.03
CA ASP A 136 -4.72 -9.77 -9.06
C ASP A 136 -3.56 -10.75 -9.28
N PRO A 137 -3.53 -11.50 -10.39
CA PRO A 137 -2.44 -12.45 -10.67
C PRO A 137 -1.06 -11.80 -10.70
N LEU A 138 -0.97 -10.51 -11.02
CA LEU A 138 0.29 -9.75 -11.02
C LEU A 138 0.65 -9.22 -9.63
N ASN A 139 -0.29 -9.27 -8.68
CA ASN A 139 -0.09 -8.83 -7.30
C ASN A 139 -0.81 -9.74 -6.31
N PRO A 140 -0.46 -11.04 -6.24
CA PRO A 140 -1.12 -11.98 -5.33
C PRO A 140 -0.94 -11.54 -3.88
N LEU A 141 -2.00 -11.68 -3.07
CA LEU A 141 -1.96 -11.39 -1.65
C LEU A 141 -1.78 -12.68 -0.86
N PHE A 142 -0.89 -12.64 0.13
CA PHE A 142 -0.56 -13.78 1.00
C PHE A 142 -0.95 -13.45 2.44
N HIS A 143 -1.38 -14.46 3.19
CA HIS A 143 -1.61 -14.30 4.62
C HIS A 143 -0.30 -14.12 5.40
N GLU A 144 0.82 -14.62 4.90
CA GLU A 144 2.14 -14.46 5.50
C GLU A 144 2.69 -13.06 5.20
N VAL A 145 2.88 -12.27 6.26
CA VAL A 145 3.33 -10.87 6.17
C VAL A 145 4.65 -10.74 5.43
N GLY A 146 5.61 -11.61 5.75
CA GLY A 146 6.94 -11.59 5.14
C GLY A 146 6.90 -11.82 3.63
N ARG A 147 6.00 -12.68 3.13
CA ARG A 147 5.82 -12.90 1.69
C ARG A 147 5.31 -11.67 0.96
N ASN A 148 4.36 -10.93 1.54
CA ASN A 148 3.87 -9.69 0.96
C ASN A 148 4.96 -8.61 0.94
N VAL A 149 5.75 -8.50 2.01
CA VAL A 149 6.87 -7.54 2.06
C VAL A 149 7.95 -7.91 1.04
N LEU A 150 8.34 -9.18 0.94
CA LEU A 150 9.30 -9.68 -0.05
C LEU A 150 8.82 -9.39 -1.48
N LYS A 151 7.58 -9.76 -1.80
CA LYS A 151 6.94 -9.45 -3.09
C LYS A 151 7.06 -7.96 -3.44
N SER A 152 6.71 -7.08 -2.51
CA SER A 152 6.79 -5.63 -2.71
C SER A 152 8.22 -5.15 -2.95
N ARG A 153 9.21 -5.71 -2.25
CA ARG A 153 10.63 -5.37 -2.43
C ARG A 153 11.17 -5.81 -3.77
N LEU A 154 10.87 -7.03 -4.19
CA LEU A 154 11.32 -7.55 -5.49
C LEU A 154 10.72 -6.76 -6.66
N ARG A 155 9.47 -6.29 -6.54
CA ARG A 155 8.81 -5.46 -7.55
C ARG A 155 9.33 -4.03 -7.59
N SER A 156 9.67 -3.45 -6.45
CA SER A 156 10.19 -2.07 -6.39
C SER A 156 11.67 -1.95 -6.76
N HIS A 157 12.40 -3.06 -6.84
CA HIS A 157 13.83 -3.11 -7.19
C HIS A 157 14.09 -4.23 -8.20
N PRO A 158 13.54 -4.13 -9.42
CA PRO A 158 13.56 -5.23 -10.38
C PRO A 158 14.96 -5.60 -10.88
N ASP A 159 15.88 -4.65 -10.94
CA ASP A 159 17.30 -4.85 -11.28
C ASP A 159 18.02 -5.67 -10.21
N VAL A 160 17.84 -5.34 -8.94
CA VAL A 160 18.39 -6.11 -7.81
C VAL A 160 17.75 -7.49 -7.74
N ALA A 161 16.44 -7.58 -7.95
CA ALA A 161 15.72 -8.84 -7.95
C ALA A 161 16.24 -9.78 -9.06
N ALA A 162 16.45 -9.27 -10.26
CA ALA A 162 16.97 -10.05 -11.38
C ALA A 162 18.43 -10.50 -11.14
N ALA A 163 19.28 -9.63 -10.56
CA ALA A 163 20.69 -9.92 -10.35
C ALA A 163 20.96 -10.89 -9.18
N HIS A 164 20.13 -10.86 -8.14
CA HIS A 164 20.44 -11.53 -6.87
C HIS A 164 19.36 -12.46 -6.33
N HIS A 165 18.14 -12.41 -6.87
CA HIS A 165 16.95 -13.09 -6.33
C HIS A 165 16.03 -13.64 -7.44
N ALA A 166 16.57 -14.05 -8.57
CA ALA A 166 15.79 -14.54 -9.72
C ALA A 166 14.92 -15.75 -9.34
N ASP A 167 15.43 -16.63 -8.48
CA ASP A 167 14.72 -17.79 -7.93
C ASP A 167 13.47 -17.39 -7.12
N LEU A 168 13.58 -16.33 -6.31
CA LEU A 168 12.46 -15.82 -5.51
C LEU A 168 11.41 -15.14 -6.39
N VAL A 169 11.81 -14.46 -7.45
CA VAL A 169 10.89 -13.85 -8.42
C VAL A 169 10.01 -14.94 -9.07
N GLU A 170 10.61 -16.06 -9.46
CA GLU A 170 9.87 -17.18 -10.05
C GLU A 170 8.94 -17.86 -9.04
N GLN A 171 9.38 -18.06 -7.79
CA GLN A 171 8.54 -18.63 -6.72
C GLN A 171 7.31 -17.78 -6.41
N LEU A 172 7.40 -16.44 -6.52
CA LEU A 172 6.27 -15.55 -6.26
C LEU A 172 5.29 -15.47 -7.42
N LYS A 173 5.70 -15.86 -8.62
CA LYS A 173 4.81 -15.99 -9.79
C LYS A 173 4.04 -17.31 -9.81
N ALA A 174 4.53 -18.33 -9.13
CA ALA A 174 3.88 -19.63 -9.08
C ALA A 174 2.55 -19.54 -8.30
N PRO A 175 1.46 -20.14 -8.79
CA PRO A 175 0.22 -20.21 -8.04
C PRO A 175 0.47 -20.96 -6.72
N VAL A 176 -0.11 -20.44 -5.63
CA VAL A 176 -0.05 -21.11 -4.32
C VAL A 176 -0.78 -22.45 -4.47
N PRO A 177 -0.18 -23.59 -4.10
CA PRO A 177 -0.91 -24.85 -4.04
C PRO A 177 -2.11 -24.71 -3.10
N ALA A 178 -3.27 -25.21 -3.54
CA ALA A 178 -4.51 -25.19 -2.78
C ALA A 178 -4.38 -26.02 -1.48
#